data_fc4eaab48a8f8e72c39760f8db32d576
#
_entry.id   fc4eaab48a8f8e72c39760f8db32d576
#
_cell.length_a   1.000
_cell.length_b   1.000
_cell.length_c   1.000
_cell.angle_alpha   90.00
_cell.angle_beta   90.00
_cell.angle_gamma   90.00
#
_symmetry.space_group_name_H-M   'P 1'
#
loop_
_entity.id
_entity.type
_entity.pdbx_description
1 polymer ?
#
loop_
_entity_poly.entity_id
_entity_poly.type
_entity_poly.pdbx_seq_one_letter_code
_entity_poly.pdbx_strand_id
1 'polypeptide(L)'
;MTELNIKAFIEEYTHSENKKEVLNKIEIENYIPVLLKKEVINAIIDSFINYENGMITYEPIDKHICFTLGFITLYTNLVYEDNGSESYDLLMKNDVVDYIIKSIGLDYGDFVALFEETLNNRIAFNNSIPNRFGALLGTLEETVKNIDINEIAKILGD
;
A
#
# COMPACT_ATOMS: atom_id res chain seq x y z
N MET A 1 5.31 -10.32 20.04
CA MET A 1 4.17 -9.40 20.30
C MET A 1 2.87 -10.18 20.25
N THR A 2 1.94 -9.90 21.16
CA THR A 2 0.59 -10.48 21.06
C THR A 2 -0.24 -9.59 20.12
N GLU A 3 -0.79 -10.15 19.06
CA GLU A 3 -1.62 -9.40 18.10
C GLU A 3 -2.85 -8.80 18.78
N LEU A 4 -3.14 -7.54 18.44
CA LEU A 4 -4.24 -6.77 18.97
C LEU A 4 -5.11 -6.28 17.80
N ASN A 5 -6.33 -6.84 17.70
CA ASN A 5 -7.26 -6.45 16.63
C ASN A 5 -7.72 -4.99 16.81
N ILE A 6 -7.63 -4.19 15.73
CA ILE A 6 -7.92 -2.75 15.75
C ILE A 6 -9.37 -2.48 16.20
N LYS A 7 -10.36 -3.21 15.71
CA LYS A 7 -11.78 -2.99 16.08
C LYS A 7 -12.00 -3.23 17.57
N ALA A 8 -11.51 -4.36 18.08
CA ALA A 8 -11.61 -4.71 19.50
C ALA A 8 -10.87 -3.69 20.38
N PHE A 9 -9.69 -3.24 19.96
CA PHE A 9 -8.93 -2.21 20.65
C PHE A 9 -9.70 -0.88 20.71
N ILE A 10 -10.24 -0.40 19.60
CA ILE A 10 -10.98 0.86 19.54
C ILE A 10 -12.28 0.78 20.34
N GLU A 11 -12.97 -0.34 20.32
CA GLU A 11 -14.15 -0.56 21.14
C GLU A 11 -13.80 -0.42 22.63
N GLU A 12 -12.75 -1.06 23.09
CA GLU A 12 -12.26 -0.92 24.47
C GLU A 12 -11.83 0.53 24.76
N TYR A 13 -11.06 1.15 23.84
CA TYR A 13 -10.57 2.52 23.99
C TYR A 13 -11.70 3.55 24.13
N THR A 14 -12.77 3.41 23.35
CA THR A 14 -13.90 4.34 23.38
C THR A 14 -14.75 4.23 24.63
N HIS A 15 -14.87 3.03 25.20
CA HIS A 15 -15.66 2.76 26.41
C HIS A 15 -14.87 2.90 27.71
N SER A 16 -13.54 2.98 27.65
CA SER A 16 -12.70 3.08 28.84
C SER A 16 -12.68 4.49 29.43
N GLU A 17 -12.82 4.59 30.75
CA GLU A 17 -12.54 5.82 31.50
C GLU A 17 -11.03 6.14 31.54
N ASN A 18 -10.16 5.12 31.48
CA ASN A 18 -8.70 5.25 31.49
C ASN A 18 -8.10 4.95 30.11
N LYS A 19 -8.28 5.90 29.18
CA LYS A 19 -7.76 5.79 27.83
C LYS A 19 -6.24 5.53 27.75
N LYS A 20 -5.49 6.07 28.71
CA LYS A 20 -4.02 5.90 28.75
C LYS A 20 -3.62 4.45 29.01
N GLU A 21 -4.37 3.75 29.87
CA GLU A 21 -4.12 2.33 30.13
C GLU A 21 -4.37 1.47 28.88
N VAL A 22 -5.42 1.78 28.14
CA VAL A 22 -5.73 1.07 26.88
C VAL A 22 -4.66 1.35 25.84
N LEU A 23 -4.21 2.61 25.67
CA LEU A 23 -3.11 2.94 24.77
C LEU A 23 -1.80 2.21 25.10
N ASN A 24 -1.52 1.96 26.37
CA ASN A 24 -0.34 1.20 26.79
C ASN A 24 -0.35 -0.28 26.35
N LYS A 25 -1.46 -0.80 25.85
CA LYS A 25 -1.54 -2.15 25.26
C LYS A 25 -0.92 -2.21 23.86
N ILE A 26 -0.76 -1.06 23.21
CA ILE A 26 -0.08 -0.99 21.92
C ILE A 26 1.42 -1.11 22.20
N GLU A 27 2.00 -2.23 21.78
CA GLU A 27 3.45 -2.41 21.77
C GLU A 27 4.01 -1.68 20.57
N ILE A 28 4.93 -0.70 20.77
CA ILE A 28 5.43 0.16 19.69
C ILE A 28 6.95 -0.04 19.56
N GLU A 29 7.39 -0.40 18.36
CA GLU A 29 8.79 -0.43 17.98
C GLU A 29 9.27 0.95 17.54
N ASN A 30 10.34 1.45 18.14
CA ASN A 30 10.89 2.77 17.83
C ASN A 30 11.86 2.77 16.64
N TYR A 31 12.25 1.59 16.17
CA TYR A 31 13.17 1.41 15.07
C TYR A 31 12.91 0.10 14.34
N ILE A 32 12.82 0.18 13.03
CA ILE A 32 12.69 -1.00 12.15
C ILE A 32 13.94 -1.11 11.26
N PRO A 33 14.56 -2.30 11.15
CA PRO A 33 15.71 -2.53 10.27
C PRO A 33 15.38 -2.18 8.80
N VAL A 34 16.34 -1.54 8.09
CA VAL A 34 16.13 -1.01 6.73
C VAL A 34 15.68 -2.08 5.72
N LEU A 35 16.13 -3.32 5.86
CA LEU A 35 15.70 -4.41 4.96
C LEU A 35 14.22 -4.73 5.15
N LEU A 36 13.74 -4.76 6.39
CA LEU A 36 12.34 -4.99 6.68
C LEU A 36 11.46 -3.81 6.23
N LYS A 37 11.93 -2.57 6.44
CA LYS A 37 11.27 -1.38 5.87
C LYS A 37 11.10 -1.52 4.35
N LYS A 38 12.16 -1.91 3.64
CA LYS A 38 12.13 -2.11 2.18
C LYS A 38 11.09 -3.14 1.75
N GLU A 39 11.04 -4.27 2.42
CA GLU A 39 10.06 -5.34 2.11
C GLU A 39 8.63 -4.83 2.30
N VAL A 40 8.35 -4.22 3.43
CA VAL A 40 7.01 -3.70 3.75
C VAL A 40 6.62 -2.53 2.84
N ILE A 41 7.54 -1.59 2.55
CA ILE A 41 7.30 -0.49 1.61
C ILE A 41 6.91 -1.02 0.23
N ASN A 42 7.61 -2.04 -0.29
CA ASN A 42 7.25 -2.63 -1.56
C ASN A 42 5.86 -3.28 -1.50
N ALA A 43 5.54 -4.03 -0.44
CA ALA A 43 4.23 -4.64 -0.26
C ALA A 43 3.11 -3.58 -0.17
N ILE A 44 3.33 -2.48 0.54
CA ILE A 44 2.38 -1.36 0.60
C ILE A 44 2.15 -0.78 -0.79
N ILE A 45 3.22 -0.49 -1.55
CA ILE A 45 3.10 0.08 -2.89
C ILE A 45 2.35 -0.89 -3.80
N ASP A 46 2.68 -2.17 -3.79
CA ASP A 46 2.02 -3.21 -4.60
C ASP A 46 0.53 -3.35 -4.30
N SER A 47 0.08 -2.98 -3.10
CA SER A 47 -1.32 -3.10 -2.68
C SER A 47 -2.26 -2.04 -3.27
N PHE A 48 -1.75 -0.89 -3.73
CA PHE A 48 -2.59 0.20 -4.23
C PHE A 48 -2.28 0.65 -5.66
N ILE A 49 -1.15 0.20 -6.26
CA ILE A 49 -0.85 0.55 -7.65
C ILE A 49 -1.61 -0.34 -8.64
N ASN A 50 -1.97 0.25 -9.78
CA ASN A 50 -2.54 -0.44 -10.93
C ASN A 50 -1.63 -0.25 -12.15
N TYR A 51 -1.66 -1.20 -13.06
CA TYR A 51 -0.94 -1.11 -14.34
C TYR A 51 -1.95 -0.94 -15.48
N GLU A 52 -1.97 0.26 -16.07
CA GLU A 52 -2.84 0.57 -17.18
C GLU A 52 -2.00 1.03 -18.39
N ASN A 53 -2.11 0.30 -19.50
CA ASN A 53 -1.34 0.60 -20.73
C ASN A 53 0.17 0.74 -20.50
N GLY A 54 0.74 -0.07 -19.61
CA GLY A 54 2.17 -0.04 -19.25
C GLY A 54 2.57 1.15 -18.38
N MET A 55 1.61 1.88 -17.81
CA MET A 55 1.84 2.95 -16.84
C MET A 55 1.34 2.53 -15.46
N ILE A 56 2.01 3.01 -14.41
CA ILE A 56 1.51 2.92 -13.05
C ILE A 56 0.52 4.06 -12.80
N THR A 57 -0.67 3.69 -12.32
CA THR A 57 -1.71 4.57 -11.80
C THR A 57 -2.12 4.14 -10.41
N TYR A 58 -2.69 5.03 -9.63
CA TYR A 58 -3.27 4.71 -8.32
C TYR A 58 -4.26 5.79 -7.86
N GLU A 59 -5.20 5.38 -7.01
CA GLU A 59 -6.08 6.33 -6.34
C GLU A 59 -5.40 6.90 -5.08
N PRO A 60 -5.36 8.23 -4.89
CA PRO A 60 -4.71 8.85 -3.74
C PRO A 60 -5.25 8.38 -2.39
N ILE A 61 -6.54 8.06 -2.31
CA ILE A 61 -7.17 7.57 -1.08
C ILE A 61 -6.65 6.17 -0.71
N ASP A 62 -6.50 5.29 -1.70
CA ASP A 62 -5.99 3.94 -1.49
C ASP A 62 -4.52 3.96 -1.04
N LYS A 63 -3.69 4.83 -1.68
CA LYS A 63 -2.33 5.10 -1.21
C LYS A 63 -2.32 5.47 0.27
N HIS A 64 -3.21 6.38 0.68
CA HIS A 64 -3.24 6.88 2.05
C HIS A 64 -3.65 5.81 3.07
N ILE A 65 -4.69 5.04 2.75
CA ILE A 65 -5.15 3.92 3.59
C ILE A 65 -4.06 2.84 3.71
N CYS A 66 -3.54 2.36 2.59
CA CYS A 66 -2.53 1.30 2.56
C CYS A 66 -1.24 1.72 3.25
N PHE A 67 -0.78 2.96 3.06
CA PHE A 67 0.38 3.50 3.74
C PHE A 67 0.17 3.54 5.26
N THR A 68 -0.97 4.10 5.72
CA THR A 68 -1.25 4.25 7.15
C THR A 68 -1.34 2.90 7.85
N LEU A 69 -2.10 1.96 7.29
CA LEU A 69 -2.22 0.62 7.88
C LEU A 69 -0.91 -0.16 7.79
N GLY A 70 -0.17 -0.02 6.70
CA GLY A 70 1.11 -0.69 6.52
C GLY A 70 2.16 -0.27 7.54
N PHE A 71 2.32 1.04 7.83
CA PHE A 71 3.27 1.44 8.87
C PHE A 71 2.78 1.07 10.28
N ILE A 72 1.47 1.14 10.55
CA ILE A 72 0.92 0.75 11.85
C ILE A 72 1.21 -0.72 12.13
N THR A 73 0.92 -1.62 11.20
CA THR A 73 1.19 -3.06 11.37
C THR A 73 2.68 -3.39 11.42
N LEU A 74 3.54 -2.57 10.81
CA LEU A 74 4.99 -2.72 10.88
C LEU A 74 5.56 -2.32 12.25
N TYR A 75 5.09 -1.21 12.80
CA TYR A 75 5.64 -0.61 14.02
C TYR A 75 4.91 -1.00 15.29
N THR A 76 3.77 -1.69 15.19
CA THR A 76 2.95 -2.05 16.35
C THR A 76 2.47 -3.49 16.30
N ASN A 77 1.84 -3.92 17.39
CA ASN A 77 1.11 -5.19 17.45
C ASN A 77 -0.34 -5.10 16.98
N LEU A 78 -0.75 -3.97 16.38
CA LEU A 78 -2.10 -3.80 15.85
C LEU A 78 -2.27 -4.53 14.51
N VAL A 79 -3.37 -5.27 14.38
CA VAL A 79 -3.75 -6.00 13.16
C VAL A 79 -5.18 -5.73 12.76
N TYR A 80 -5.50 -5.83 11.47
CA TYR A 80 -6.87 -5.70 10.94
C TYR A 80 -7.24 -6.93 10.10
N GLU A 81 -8.55 -7.24 10.08
CA GLU A 81 -9.10 -8.41 9.39
C GLU A 81 -10.03 -8.04 8.23
N ASP A 82 -10.36 -6.75 8.09
CA ASP A 82 -11.22 -6.22 7.03
C ASP A 82 -10.44 -5.78 5.78
N ASN A 83 -11.10 -5.08 4.87
CA ASN A 83 -10.45 -4.46 3.71
C ASN A 83 -9.60 -3.23 4.05
N GLY A 84 -9.42 -2.91 5.33
CA GLY A 84 -8.61 -1.82 5.84
C GLY A 84 -9.33 -0.47 5.98
N SER A 85 -10.33 -0.16 5.19
CA SER A 85 -10.99 1.15 5.20
C SER A 85 -11.67 1.45 6.54
N GLU A 86 -12.40 0.48 7.10
CA GLU A 86 -13.06 0.66 8.39
C GLU A 86 -12.04 0.79 9.54
N SER A 87 -11.00 -0.05 9.53
CA SER A 87 -9.93 0.02 10.52
C SER A 87 -9.17 1.35 10.45
N TYR A 88 -8.91 1.85 9.24
CA TYR A 88 -8.33 3.17 9.01
C TYR A 88 -9.18 4.28 9.63
N ASP A 89 -10.48 4.32 9.31
CA ASP A 89 -11.42 5.33 9.84
C ASP A 89 -11.50 5.30 11.37
N LEU A 90 -11.54 4.11 11.96
CA LEU A 90 -11.55 3.94 13.41
C LEU A 90 -10.29 4.51 14.07
N LEU A 91 -9.12 4.24 13.52
CA LEU A 91 -7.84 4.74 14.04
C LEU A 91 -7.73 6.26 13.90
N MET A 92 -8.11 6.81 12.74
CA MET A 92 -8.08 8.25 12.47
C MET A 92 -9.04 9.02 13.35
N LYS A 93 -10.30 8.57 13.46
CA LYS A 93 -11.35 9.21 14.28
C LYS A 93 -10.98 9.32 15.77
N ASN A 94 -10.17 8.40 16.25
CA ASN A 94 -9.80 8.31 17.67
C ASN A 94 -8.38 8.82 17.97
N ASP A 95 -7.72 9.52 17.02
CA ASP A 95 -6.37 10.08 17.15
C ASP A 95 -5.27 9.05 17.50
N VAL A 96 -5.55 7.75 17.27
CA VAL A 96 -4.60 6.67 17.58
C VAL A 96 -3.39 6.71 16.65
N VAL A 97 -3.60 7.10 15.39
CA VAL A 97 -2.51 7.26 14.40
C VAL A 97 -1.51 8.30 14.88
N ASP A 98 -1.98 9.45 15.34
CA ASP A 98 -1.14 10.53 15.86
C ASP A 98 -0.34 10.09 17.10
N TYR A 99 -0.95 9.31 17.98
CA TYR A 99 -0.29 8.73 19.15
C TYR A 99 0.85 7.81 18.73
N ILE A 100 0.62 6.92 17.78
CA ILE A 100 1.62 5.97 17.27
C ILE A 100 2.78 6.72 16.62
N ILE A 101 2.50 7.67 15.71
CA ILE A 101 3.52 8.48 15.03
C ILE A 101 4.43 9.20 16.04
N LYS A 102 3.84 9.84 17.04
CA LYS A 102 4.59 10.52 18.09
C LYS A 102 5.47 9.57 18.90
N SER A 103 5.00 8.36 19.12
CA SER A 103 5.72 7.32 19.87
C SER A 103 6.87 6.72 19.08
N ILE A 104 6.73 6.52 17.76
CA ILE A 104 7.81 6.07 16.87
C ILE A 104 8.92 7.12 16.78
N GLY A 105 8.55 8.40 16.68
CA GLY A 105 9.51 9.51 16.63
C GLY A 105 10.24 9.61 15.28
N LEU A 106 11.58 9.72 15.32
CA LEU A 106 12.38 10.04 14.12
C LEU A 106 12.31 8.94 13.03
N ASP A 107 12.21 7.70 13.41
CA ASP A 107 12.21 6.56 12.47
C ASP A 107 10.97 6.57 11.55
N TYR A 108 9.86 7.18 11.99
CA TYR A 108 8.70 7.43 11.14
C TYR A 108 9.03 8.37 9.96
N GLY A 109 9.78 9.44 10.22
CA GLY A 109 10.23 10.37 9.16
C GLY A 109 11.08 9.68 8.10
N ASP A 110 12.00 8.81 8.53
CA ASP A 110 12.83 8.01 7.62
C ASP A 110 11.98 7.03 6.80
N PHE A 111 10.99 6.39 7.43
CA PHE A 111 10.07 5.48 6.74
C PHE A 111 9.25 6.20 5.66
N VAL A 112 8.70 7.39 5.97
CA VAL A 112 7.97 8.23 5.01
C VAL A 112 8.86 8.60 3.82
N ALA A 113 10.09 9.07 4.08
CA ALA A 113 11.03 9.47 3.03
C ALA A 113 11.37 8.29 2.10
N LEU A 114 11.67 7.12 2.66
CA LEU A 114 11.95 5.91 1.89
C LEU A 114 10.75 5.44 1.06
N PHE A 115 9.54 5.53 1.62
CA PHE A 115 8.31 5.18 0.90
C PHE A 115 8.09 6.09 -0.31
N GLU A 116 8.14 7.41 -0.11
CA GLU A 116 7.92 8.38 -1.20
C GLU A 116 9.02 8.26 -2.28
N GLU A 117 10.28 8.09 -1.90
CA GLU A 117 11.37 7.88 -2.85
C GLU A 117 11.17 6.59 -3.66
N THR A 118 10.81 5.48 -3.00
CA THR A 118 10.57 4.19 -3.66
C THR A 118 9.41 4.27 -4.62
N LEU A 119 8.29 4.89 -4.22
CA LEU A 119 7.11 5.07 -5.07
C LEU A 119 7.44 5.93 -6.30
N ASN A 120 8.08 7.08 -6.08
CA ASN A 120 8.44 8.00 -7.17
C ASN A 120 9.41 7.35 -8.17
N ASN A 121 10.42 6.61 -7.69
CA ASN A 121 11.35 5.88 -8.54
C ASN A 121 10.63 4.79 -9.35
N ARG A 122 9.70 4.05 -8.75
CA ARG A 122 8.91 3.02 -9.42
C ARG A 122 8.03 3.63 -10.53
N ILE A 123 7.35 4.73 -10.24
CA ILE A 123 6.52 5.45 -11.23
C ILE A 123 7.39 5.99 -12.36
N ALA A 124 8.49 6.67 -12.06
CA ALA A 124 9.38 7.24 -13.05
C ALA A 124 9.97 6.17 -13.98
N PHE A 125 10.37 5.02 -13.43
CA PHE A 125 10.89 3.90 -14.20
C PHE A 125 9.84 3.31 -15.14
N ASN A 126 8.65 2.96 -14.61
CA ASN A 126 7.59 2.31 -15.39
C ASN A 126 6.97 3.26 -16.43
N ASN A 127 6.84 4.56 -16.08
CA ASN A 127 6.26 5.55 -16.99
C ASN A 127 7.30 6.15 -17.96
N SER A 128 8.54 5.66 -17.96
CA SER A 128 9.58 6.08 -18.91
C SER A 128 9.23 5.68 -20.34
N ILE A 129 9.66 6.49 -21.32
CA ILE A 129 9.39 6.25 -22.75
C ILE A 129 9.82 4.85 -23.21
N PRO A 130 11.02 4.33 -22.87
CA PRO A 130 11.45 2.99 -23.28
C PRO A 130 10.53 1.87 -22.79
N ASN A 131 10.09 1.95 -21.53
CA ASN A 131 9.21 0.93 -20.96
C ASN A 131 7.79 0.99 -21.55
N ARG A 132 7.27 2.19 -21.81
CA ARG A 132 5.98 2.38 -22.50
C ARG A 132 6.02 1.83 -23.92
N PHE A 133 7.13 2.06 -24.64
CA PHE A 133 7.30 1.54 -25.99
C PHE A 133 7.43 0.01 -26.01
N GLY A 134 8.13 -0.57 -25.03
CA GLY A 134 8.22 -2.02 -24.86
C GLY A 134 6.85 -2.68 -24.57
N ALA A 135 6.05 -2.08 -23.71
CA ALA A 135 4.68 -2.53 -23.42
C ALA A 135 3.78 -2.46 -24.66
N LEU A 136 3.86 -1.37 -25.45
CA LEU A 136 3.12 -1.22 -26.70
C LEU A 136 3.50 -2.31 -27.72
N LEU A 137 4.79 -2.59 -27.89
CA LEU A 137 5.26 -3.65 -28.78
C LEU A 137 4.76 -5.03 -28.34
N GLY A 138 4.77 -5.34 -27.03
CA GLY A 138 4.23 -6.58 -26.49
C GLY A 138 2.74 -6.75 -26.81
N THR A 139 1.95 -5.68 -26.64
CA THR A 139 0.53 -5.68 -26.98
C THR A 139 0.28 -5.90 -28.47
N LEU A 140 1.10 -5.27 -29.32
CA LEU A 140 1.03 -5.47 -30.78
C LEU A 140 1.38 -6.90 -31.18
N GLU A 141 2.42 -7.50 -30.57
CA GLU A 141 2.76 -8.90 -30.82
C GLU A 141 1.64 -9.87 -30.44
N GLU A 142 0.99 -9.67 -29.30
CA GLU A 142 -0.17 -10.48 -28.88
C GLU A 142 -1.35 -10.30 -29.84
N THR A 143 -1.62 -9.07 -30.26
CA THR A 143 -2.68 -8.77 -31.21
C THR A 143 -2.41 -9.47 -32.55
N VAL A 144 -1.19 -9.41 -33.05
CA VAL A 144 -0.79 -10.07 -34.31
C VAL A 144 -0.89 -11.59 -34.19
N LYS A 145 -0.49 -12.19 -33.06
CA LYS A 145 -0.62 -13.65 -32.83
C LYS A 145 -2.08 -14.12 -32.77
N ASN A 146 -2.98 -13.26 -32.33
CA ASN A 146 -4.42 -13.57 -32.20
C ASN A 146 -5.22 -13.26 -33.48
N ILE A 147 -4.60 -12.68 -34.52
CA ILE A 147 -5.25 -12.50 -35.83
C ILE A 147 -5.30 -13.87 -36.54
N ASP A 148 -6.49 -14.39 -36.70
CA ASP A 148 -6.70 -15.61 -37.50
C ASP A 148 -6.54 -15.28 -38.98
N ILE A 149 -5.35 -15.59 -39.51
CA ILE A 149 -5.02 -15.40 -40.93
C ILE A 149 -6.02 -16.07 -41.86
N ASN A 150 -6.70 -17.16 -41.42
CA ASN A 150 -7.71 -17.84 -42.21
C ASN A 150 -9.03 -17.06 -42.31
N GLU A 151 -9.38 -16.23 -41.28
CA GLU A 151 -10.53 -15.34 -41.37
C GLU A 151 -10.27 -14.18 -42.33
N ILE A 152 -9.06 -13.62 -42.33
CA ILE A 152 -8.68 -12.56 -43.27
C ILE A 152 -8.64 -13.06 -44.69
N ALA A 153 -8.14 -14.30 -44.93
CA ALA A 153 -8.14 -14.93 -46.24
C ALA A 153 -9.55 -15.18 -46.80
N LYS A 154 -10.54 -15.48 -45.91
CA LYS A 154 -11.95 -15.60 -46.31
C LYS A 154 -12.59 -14.27 -46.70
N ILE A 155 -12.22 -13.19 -46.06
CA ILE A 155 -12.74 -11.85 -46.35
C ILE A 155 -12.14 -11.26 -47.63
N LEU A 156 -10.91 -11.62 -47.97
CA LEU A 156 -10.21 -11.12 -49.16
C LEU A 156 -10.36 -12.07 -50.39
N GLY A 157 -10.99 -13.21 -50.22
CA GLY A 157 -11.15 -14.22 -51.29
C GLY A 157 -12.55 -14.25 -51.94
N ASP A 158 -13.43 -13.35 -51.57
CA ASP A 158 -14.69 -13.03 -52.29
C ASP A 158 -14.52 -11.72 -53.04
#